data_562e7c43e89e3cabc5ac1418ffd6fd56
#
_entry.id   562e7c43e89e3cabc5ac1418ffd6fd56
#
_cell.length_a   1.000
_cell.length_b   1.000
_cell.length_c   1.000
_cell.angle_alpha   90.00
_cell.angle_beta   90.00
_cell.angle_gamma   90.00
#
_symmetry.space_group_name_H-M   'P 1'
#
loop_
_entity.id
_entity.type
_entity.pdbx_description
1 polymer ?
#
loop_
_entity_poly.entity_id
_entity_poly.type
_entity_poly.pdbx_seq_one_letter_code
_entity_poly.pdbx_strand_id
1 'polypeptide(L)'
;MPALAPAPRPRWRTAAVVLASALLLQACSAVRLAYQQVPQLAAWQIHRHLDLTDTQQDQVREALNELHQWHRDTMLPRHARLLQQVQQQLPGDVTAEQACATYADVRTQLDRVIAQAEPRLVWLASQLTAGQIRHLQKKQADSNADWKKEWLDPTPGQRRELRYERLLSRAERFYGPLEPPQKALLREFIARQSTWDPQHTYAERLRRQQDLVQVLEQIAQDRANIAQARTLLRGYLNRLNTSPDATYESAARQWVEEGCAAFAQLHNAMTDAQRLKAVQSVKGYERDFWVLAGR
;
A
#
# COMPACT_ATOMS: atom_id res chain seq x y z
N MET A 1 -50.45 19.31 46.30
CA MET A 1 -49.57 19.41 45.15
C MET A 1 -48.88 18.05 44.92
N PRO A 2 -49.20 17.28 43.89
CA PRO A 2 -48.52 16.03 43.61
C PRO A 2 -47.26 16.27 42.76
N ALA A 3 -46.14 15.64 43.17
CA ALA A 3 -44.89 15.70 42.50
C ALA A 3 -44.93 14.93 41.16
N LEU A 4 -44.52 15.61 40.07
CA LEU A 4 -44.37 15.00 38.75
C LEU A 4 -43.17 14.03 38.72
N ALA A 5 -43.44 12.79 38.39
CA ALA A 5 -42.42 11.74 38.18
C ALA A 5 -41.62 12.06 36.91
N PRO A 6 -40.28 11.86 36.87
CA PRO A 6 -39.48 12.09 35.68
C PRO A 6 -39.80 11.10 34.57
N ALA A 7 -39.96 11.61 33.35
CA ALA A 7 -40.23 10.80 32.15
C ALA A 7 -39.11 9.79 31.83
N PRO A 8 -39.43 8.58 31.40
CA PRO A 8 -38.42 7.55 31.07
C PRO A 8 -37.63 8.00 29.84
N ARG A 9 -36.29 8.01 29.98
CA ARG A 9 -35.35 8.31 28.88
C ARG A 9 -35.51 7.26 27.80
N PRO A 10 -35.60 7.63 26.51
CA PRO A 10 -35.86 6.66 25.43
C PRO A 10 -34.67 5.71 25.24
N ARG A 11 -34.90 4.42 25.47
CA ARG A 11 -33.94 3.31 25.36
C ARG A 11 -33.25 3.20 23.98
N TRP A 12 -33.82 3.79 22.94
CA TRP A 12 -33.24 3.80 21.59
C TRP A 12 -31.96 4.66 21.45
N ARG A 13 -31.81 5.71 22.27
CA ARG A 13 -30.59 6.52 22.30
C ARG A 13 -29.38 5.77 22.87
N THR A 14 -29.60 4.96 23.90
CA THR A 14 -28.54 4.09 24.43
C THR A 14 -28.19 2.96 23.47
N ALA A 15 -29.16 2.37 22.78
CA ALA A 15 -28.92 1.39 21.75
C ALA A 15 -28.16 1.95 20.55
N ALA A 16 -28.45 3.16 20.09
CA ALA A 16 -27.74 3.83 19.00
C ALA A 16 -26.27 4.15 19.37
N VAL A 17 -26.00 4.58 20.61
CA VAL A 17 -24.63 4.85 21.09
C VAL A 17 -23.84 3.54 21.22
N VAL A 18 -24.47 2.47 21.71
CA VAL A 18 -23.82 1.15 21.81
C VAL A 18 -23.53 0.56 20.40
N LEU A 19 -24.45 0.72 19.44
CA LEU A 19 -24.22 0.29 18.06
C LEU A 19 -23.11 1.08 17.38
N ALA A 20 -23.07 2.40 17.56
CA ALA A 20 -22.01 3.26 17.02
C ALA A 20 -20.64 2.95 17.64
N SER A 21 -20.61 2.67 18.96
CA SER A 21 -19.37 2.26 19.64
C SER A 21 -18.89 0.87 19.19
N ALA A 22 -19.80 -0.07 18.93
CA ALA A 22 -19.48 -1.40 18.42
C ALA A 22 -18.95 -1.34 16.98
N LEU A 23 -19.48 -0.46 16.13
CA LEU A 23 -18.99 -0.25 14.76
C LEU A 23 -17.59 0.38 14.72
N LEU A 24 -17.27 1.28 15.64
CA LEU A 24 -15.92 1.86 15.77
C LEU A 24 -14.88 0.85 16.31
N LEU A 25 -15.29 -0.07 17.16
CA LEU A 25 -14.43 -1.17 17.65
C LEU A 25 -14.16 -2.22 16.56
N GLN A 26 -15.07 -2.42 15.61
CA GLN A 26 -14.90 -3.38 14.51
C GLN A 26 -13.85 -2.95 13.48
N ALA A 27 -13.70 -1.64 13.19
CA ALA A 27 -12.70 -1.16 12.24
C ALA A 27 -11.25 -1.43 12.72
N CYS A 28 -10.97 -1.23 14.01
CA CYS A 28 -9.67 -1.53 14.62
C CYS A 28 -9.37 -3.04 14.69
N SER A 29 -10.40 -3.89 14.84
CA SER A 29 -10.23 -5.35 14.82
C SER A 29 -9.93 -5.88 13.41
N ALA A 30 -10.45 -5.25 12.36
CA ALA A 30 -10.25 -5.66 10.97
C ALA A 30 -8.78 -5.53 10.53
N VAL A 31 -8.10 -4.44 10.89
CA VAL A 31 -6.67 -4.24 10.56
C VAL A 31 -5.82 -5.31 11.25
N ARG A 32 -6.07 -5.56 12.53
CA ARG A 32 -5.34 -6.58 13.30
C ARG A 32 -5.57 -7.98 12.74
N LEU A 33 -6.82 -8.31 12.44
CA LEU A 33 -7.16 -9.61 11.84
C LEU A 33 -6.51 -9.76 10.46
N ALA A 34 -6.61 -8.74 9.59
CA ALA A 34 -5.99 -8.76 8.28
C ALA A 34 -4.47 -8.91 8.38
N TYR A 35 -3.82 -8.19 9.29
CA TYR A 35 -2.38 -8.29 9.50
C TYR A 35 -1.93 -9.70 9.92
N GLN A 36 -2.69 -10.37 10.79
CA GLN A 36 -2.38 -11.74 11.20
C GLN A 36 -2.47 -12.75 10.04
N GLN A 37 -3.27 -12.46 9.00
CA GLN A 37 -3.42 -13.32 7.84
C GLN A 37 -2.37 -13.05 6.74
N VAL A 38 -1.53 -12.01 6.88
CA VAL A 38 -0.54 -11.63 5.86
C VAL A 38 0.36 -12.80 5.45
N PRO A 39 0.96 -13.60 6.34
CA PRO A 39 1.83 -14.70 5.93
C PRO A 39 1.11 -15.74 5.06
N GLN A 40 -0.12 -16.12 5.42
CA GLN A 40 -0.90 -17.10 4.68
C GLN A 40 -1.32 -16.58 3.31
N LEU A 41 -1.78 -15.33 3.24
CA LEU A 41 -2.17 -14.69 1.98
C LEU A 41 -0.96 -14.51 1.06
N ALA A 42 0.19 -14.11 1.61
CA ALA A 42 1.43 -13.98 0.85
C ALA A 42 1.92 -15.34 0.32
N ALA A 43 1.92 -16.39 1.16
CA ALA A 43 2.29 -17.75 0.74
C ALA A 43 1.39 -18.25 -0.40
N TRP A 44 0.07 -18.05 -0.27
CA TRP A 44 -0.89 -18.40 -1.31
C TRP A 44 -0.64 -17.65 -2.61
N GLN A 45 -0.37 -16.33 -2.55
CA GLN A 45 -0.08 -15.52 -3.74
C GLN A 45 1.23 -15.96 -4.40
N ILE A 46 2.29 -16.23 -3.63
CA ILE A 46 3.57 -16.69 -4.15
C ILE A 46 3.39 -18.06 -4.84
N HIS A 47 2.70 -19.01 -4.19
CA HIS A 47 2.41 -20.30 -4.80
C HIS A 47 1.60 -20.16 -6.10
N ARG A 48 0.54 -19.36 -6.09
CA ARG A 48 -0.31 -19.10 -7.27
C ARG A 48 0.49 -18.55 -8.47
N HIS A 49 1.54 -17.75 -8.22
CA HIS A 49 2.35 -17.15 -9.29
C HIS A 49 3.53 -18.02 -9.72
N LEU A 50 4.05 -18.85 -8.82
CA LEU A 50 5.27 -19.62 -9.06
C LEU A 50 5.05 -21.13 -9.16
N ASP A 51 3.84 -21.63 -8.90
CA ASP A 51 3.52 -23.07 -8.91
C ASP A 51 4.52 -23.89 -8.06
N LEU A 52 4.65 -23.49 -6.79
CA LEU A 52 5.63 -24.06 -5.87
C LEU A 52 5.32 -25.52 -5.56
N THR A 53 6.35 -26.36 -5.44
CA THR A 53 6.24 -27.72 -4.87
C THR A 53 5.86 -27.63 -3.39
N ASP A 54 5.37 -28.74 -2.80
CA ASP A 54 4.99 -28.78 -1.37
C ASP A 54 6.17 -28.39 -0.47
N THR A 55 7.37 -28.90 -0.75
CA THR A 55 8.57 -28.55 0.01
C THR A 55 8.91 -27.06 -0.10
N GLN A 56 8.80 -26.47 -1.29
CA GLN A 56 8.99 -25.01 -1.46
C GLN A 56 7.93 -24.21 -0.74
N GLN A 57 6.66 -24.67 -0.74
CA GLN A 57 5.58 -24.01 -0.02
C GLN A 57 5.82 -23.96 1.48
N ASP A 58 6.27 -25.08 2.07
CA ASP A 58 6.56 -25.16 3.50
C ASP A 58 7.70 -24.20 3.90
N GLN A 59 8.78 -24.19 3.11
CA GLN A 59 9.90 -23.28 3.33
C GLN A 59 9.51 -21.79 3.14
N VAL A 60 8.66 -21.48 2.16
CA VAL A 60 8.13 -20.12 1.96
C VAL A 60 7.24 -19.71 3.12
N ARG A 61 6.39 -20.61 3.66
CA ARG A 61 5.57 -20.31 4.85
C ARG A 61 6.43 -20.02 6.07
N GLU A 62 7.46 -20.81 6.31
CA GLU A 62 8.42 -20.60 7.40
C GLU A 62 9.11 -19.24 7.26
N ALA A 63 9.69 -18.95 6.08
CA ALA A 63 10.35 -17.68 5.80
C ALA A 63 9.43 -16.46 5.97
N LEU A 64 8.15 -16.59 5.56
CA LEU A 64 7.16 -15.52 5.74
C LEU A 64 6.76 -15.34 7.21
N ASN A 65 6.64 -16.42 7.99
CA ASN A 65 6.37 -16.33 9.42
C ASN A 65 7.52 -15.64 10.17
N GLU A 66 8.77 -15.97 9.86
CA GLU A 66 9.95 -15.30 10.43
C GLU A 66 10.01 -13.82 10.05
N LEU A 67 9.77 -13.49 8.77
CA LEU A 67 9.74 -12.11 8.30
C LEU A 67 8.60 -11.32 8.98
N HIS A 68 7.45 -11.95 9.16
CA HIS A 68 6.29 -11.35 9.83
C HIS A 68 6.57 -11.10 11.32
N GLN A 69 7.21 -12.04 12.02
CA GLN A 69 7.62 -11.85 13.41
C GLN A 69 8.63 -10.69 13.53
N TRP A 70 9.68 -10.68 12.69
CA TRP A 70 10.62 -9.55 12.66
C TRP A 70 9.92 -8.21 12.37
N HIS A 71 8.97 -8.21 11.43
CA HIS A 71 8.19 -7.01 11.10
C HIS A 71 7.37 -6.52 12.31
N ARG A 72 6.74 -7.43 13.05
CA ARG A 72 6.02 -7.11 14.30
C ARG A 72 6.95 -6.45 15.33
N ASP A 73 8.09 -7.06 15.55
CA ASP A 73 8.99 -6.65 16.64
C ASP A 73 9.76 -5.38 16.31
N THR A 74 10.13 -5.21 15.03
CA THR A 74 11.06 -4.16 14.58
C THR A 74 10.36 -3.05 13.82
N MET A 75 9.45 -3.38 12.90
CA MET A 75 8.89 -2.39 11.97
C MET A 75 7.59 -1.76 12.49
N LEU A 76 6.69 -2.50 13.11
CA LEU A 76 5.45 -1.91 13.64
C LEU A 76 5.71 -0.79 14.65
N PRO A 77 6.67 -0.89 15.60
CA PRO A 77 7.01 0.26 16.46
C PRO A 77 7.54 1.47 15.70
N ARG A 78 8.24 1.26 14.57
CA ARG A 78 8.73 2.35 13.71
C ARG A 78 7.58 3.00 12.95
N HIS A 79 6.68 2.20 12.41
CA HIS A 79 5.47 2.69 11.74
C HIS A 79 4.57 3.46 12.72
N ALA A 80 4.39 2.98 13.93
CA ALA A 80 3.62 3.68 14.95
C ALA A 80 4.21 5.07 15.27
N ARG A 81 5.54 5.16 15.42
CA ARG A 81 6.21 6.47 15.63
C ARG A 81 6.06 7.40 14.42
N LEU A 82 6.15 6.89 13.20
CA LEU A 82 5.91 7.70 12.00
C LEU A 82 4.45 8.23 11.99
N LEU A 83 3.48 7.40 12.37
CA LEU A 83 2.08 7.85 12.50
C LEU A 83 1.90 8.90 13.60
N GLN A 84 2.66 8.85 14.69
CA GLN A 84 2.66 9.91 15.71
C GLN A 84 3.16 11.25 15.14
N GLN A 85 4.22 11.23 14.34
CA GLN A 85 4.72 12.44 13.67
C GLN A 85 3.66 13.02 12.71
N VAL A 86 3.01 12.17 11.91
CA VAL A 86 1.91 12.57 11.02
C VAL A 86 0.75 13.20 11.83
N GLN A 87 0.36 12.60 12.97
CA GLN A 87 -0.70 13.14 13.82
C GLN A 87 -0.41 14.56 14.34
N GLN A 88 0.87 14.91 14.55
CA GLN A 88 1.26 16.25 14.99
C GLN A 88 1.12 17.30 13.88
N GLN A 89 1.19 16.89 12.60
CA GLN A 89 1.08 17.79 11.45
C GLN A 89 -0.39 18.03 11.03
N LEU A 90 -1.24 17.00 11.12
CA LEU A 90 -2.61 17.04 10.61
C LEU A 90 -3.56 18.09 11.20
N PRO A 91 -3.39 18.64 12.42
CA PRO A 91 -4.25 19.74 12.90
C PRO A 91 -4.03 21.06 12.16
N GLY A 92 -2.82 21.31 11.66
CA GLY A 92 -2.44 22.53 10.93
C GLY A 92 -2.44 22.35 9.42
N ASP A 93 -2.02 23.39 8.71
CA ASP A 93 -1.73 23.31 7.29
C ASP A 93 -0.45 22.50 7.04
N VAL A 94 -0.44 21.77 5.92
CA VAL A 94 0.69 20.92 5.51
C VAL A 94 1.24 21.47 4.18
N THR A 95 2.57 21.54 4.07
CA THR A 95 3.20 21.91 2.79
C THR A 95 3.43 20.69 1.91
N ALA A 96 3.66 20.91 0.61
CA ALA A 96 4.02 19.84 -0.31
C ALA A 96 5.34 19.14 0.09
N GLU A 97 6.30 19.89 0.60
CA GLU A 97 7.58 19.37 1.09
C GLU A 97 7.40 18.44 2.30
N GLN A 98 6.52 18.81 3.24
CA GLN A 98 6.20 17.96 4.40
C GLN A 98 5.51 16.65 3.96
N ALA A 99 4.58 16.73 3.00
CA ALA A 99 3.93 15.56 2.43
C ALA A 99 4.94 14.64 1.72
N CYS A 100 5.86 15.21 0.92
CA CYS A 100 6.93 14.47 0.25
C CYS A 100 7.94 13.88 1.23
N ALA A 101 8.28 14.57 2.32
CA ALA A 101 9.14 14.03 3.37
C ALA A 101 8.49 12.80 4.02
N THR A 102 7.20 12.86 4.36
CA THR A 102 6.45 11.72 4.89
C THR A 102 6.44 10.55 3.90
N TYR A 103 6.24 10.82 2.60
CA TYR A 103 6.33 9.80 1.56
C TYR A 103 7.73 9.14 1.51
N ALA A 104 8.80 9.92 1.59
CA ALA A 104 10.18 9.43 1.60
C ALA A 104 10.45 8.55 2.84
N ASP A 105 9.93 8.92 4.01
CA ASP A 105 10.02 8.11 5.22
C ASP A 105 9.32 6.75 5.05
N VAL A 106 8.12 6.73 4.47
CA VAL A 106 7.41 5.48 4.15
C VAL A 106 8.22 4.61 3.18
N ARG A 107 8.81 5.20 2.14
CA ARG A 107 9.70 4.50 1.20
C ARG A 107 10.90 3.88 1.91
N THR A 108 11.56 4.64 2.77
CA THR A 108 12.69 4.15 3.57
C THR A 108 12.30 2.95 4.45
N GLN A 109 11.10 2.95 5.04
CA GLN A 109 10.62 1.78 5.81
C GLN A 109 10.40 0.56 4.90
N LEU A 110 9.85 0.74 3.70
CA LEU A 110 9.68 -0.34 2.73
C LEU A 110 11.03 -0.94 2.30
N ASP A 111 12.04 -0.11 2.03
CA ASP A 111 13.38 -0.57 1.65
C ASP A 111 14.01 -1.45 2.75
N ARG A 112 13.75 -1.16 4.02
CA ARG A 112 14.20 -2.01 5.15
C ARG A 112 13.52 -3.38 5.14
N VAL A 113 12.23 -3.45 4.82
CA VAL A 113 11.52 -4.72 4.70
C VAL A 113 12.07 -5.54 3.54
N ILE A 114 12.33 -4.92 2.38
CA ILE A 114 12.93 -5.56 1.21
C ILE A 114 14.33 -6.09 1.55
N ALA A 115 15.16 -5.31 2.21
CA ALA A 115 16.51 -5.71 2.64
C ALA A 115 16.46 -6.93 3.58
N GLN A 116 15.50 -6.98 4.52
CA GLN A 116 15.32 -8.12 5.41
C GLN A 116 14.81 -9.38 4.69
N ALA A 117 13.99 -9.20 3.65
CA ALA A 117 13.47 -10.29 2.84
C ALA A 117 14.52 -10.85 1.85
N GLU A 118 15.55 -10.07 1.49
CA GLU A 118 16.51 -10.41 0.44
C GLU A 118 17.10 -11.83 0.53
N PRO A 119 17.63 -12.32 1.67
CA PRO A 119 18.20 -13.66 1.73
C PRO A 119 17.19 -14.76 1.34
N ARG A 120 15.92 -14.58 1.72
CA ARG A 120 14.83 -15.50 1.43
C ARG A 120 14.41 -15.45 -0.04
N LEU A 121 14.43 -14.24 -0.62
CA LEU A 121 14.17 -14.03 -2.04
C LEU A 121 15.27 -14.65 -2.90
N VAL A 122 16.55 -14.52 -2.50
CA VAL A 122 17.70 -15.15 -3.18
C VAL A 122 17.56 -16.66 -3.13
N TRP A 123 17.26 -17.23 -1.95
CA TRP A 123 17.02 -18.65 -1.81
C TRP A 123 15.89 -19.12 -2.74
N LEU A 124 14.71 -18.50 -2.68
CA LEU A 124 13.58 -18.89 -3.53
C LEU A 124 13.92 -18.81 -5.01
N ALA A 125 14.56 -17.72 -5.45
CA ALA A 125 14.97 -17.55 -6.84
C ALA A 125 15.90 -18.68 -7.32
N SER A 126 16.83 -19.14 -6.47
CA SER A 126 17.75 -20.25 -6.80
C SER A 126 17.07 -21.62 -6.88
N GLN A 127 15.88 -21.78 -6.29
CA GLN A 127 15.11 -23.03 -6.31
C GLN A 127 14.15 -23.15 -7.49
N LEU A 128 13.89 -22.05 -8.22
CA LEU A 128 12.90 -22.06 -9.29
C LEU A 128 13.36 -22.89 -10.50
N THR A 129 12.46 -23.70 -11.00
CA THR A 129 12.65 -24.45 -12.24
C THR A 129 12.25 -23.63 -13.47
N ALA A 130 12.73 -24.01 -14.64
CA ALA A 130 12.29 -23.41 -15.91
C ALA A 130 10.75 -23.50 -16.11
N GLY A 131 10.13 -24.58 -15.61
CA GLY A 131 8.66 -24.72 -15.61
C GLY A 131 7.96 -23.66 -14.79
N GLN A 132 8.47 -23.40 -13.59
CA GLN A 132 7.96 -22.38 -12.68
C GLN A 132 8.15 -20.96 -13.22
N ILE A 133 9.27 -20.69 -13.88
CA ILE A 133 9.50 -19.38 -14.54
C ILE A 133 8.51 -19.20 -15.71
N ARG A 134 8.24 -20.23 -16.51
CA ARG A 134 7.20 -20.17 -17.55
C ARG A 134 5.80 -19.96 -16.96
N HIS A 135 5.49 -20.59 -15.82
CA HIS A 135 4.23 -20.36 -15.12
C HIS A 135 4.09 -18.91 -14.67
N LEU A 136 5.15 -18.31 -14.11
CA LEU A 136 5.20 -16.88 -13.76
C LEU A 136 4.91 -16.01 -14.99
N GLN A 137 5.55 -16.27 -16.13
CA GLN A 137 5.31 -15.51 -17.38
C GLN A 137 3.85 -15.58 -17.82
N LYS A 138 3.21 -16.75 -17.72
CA LYS A 138 1.77 -16.89 -17.99
C LYS A 138 0.92 -16.05 -17.04
N LYS A 139 1.21 -16.08 -15.73
CA LYS A 139 0.49 -15.25 -14.74
C LYS A 139 0.69 -13.76 -14.96
N GLN A 140 1.89 -13.36 -15.39
CA GLN A 140 2.16 -11.97 -15.79
C GLN A 140 1.31 -11.57 -17.00
N ALA A 141 1.21 -12.44 -18.02
CA ALA A 141 0.39 -12.20 -19.22
C ALA A 141 -1.10 -12.03 -18.85
N ASP A 142 -1.65 -12.92 -18.01
CA ASP A 142 -3.03 -12.84 -17.51
C ASP A 142 -3.27 -11.48 -16.80
N SER A 143 -2.37 -11.12 -15.88
CA SER A 143 -2.45 -9.86 -15.13
C SER A 143 -2.26 -8.62 -16.03
N ASN A 144 -1.52 -8.73 -17.13
CA ASN A 144 -1.36 -7.68 -18.11
C ASN A 144 -2.63 -7.47 -18.94
N ALA A 145 -3.33 -8.55 -19.28
CA ALA A 145 -4.62 -8.46 -19.96
C ALA A 145 -5.66 -7.73 -19.07
N ASP A 146 -5.72 -8.05 -17.78
CA ASP A 146 -6.61 -7.37 -16.82
C ASP A 146 -6.25 -5.89 -16.67
N TRP A 147 -4.94 -5.58 -16.57
CA TRP A 147 -4.46 -4.21 -16.47
C TRP A 147 -4.81 -3.37 -17.71
N LYS A 148 -4.72 -3.96 -18.92
CA LYS A 148 -5.13 -3.31 -20.17
C LYS A 148 -6.62 -2.96 -20.16
N LYS A 149 -7.47 -3.91 -19.80
CA LYS A 149 -8.93 -3.69 -19.68
C LYS A 149 -9.26 -2.55 -18.71
N GLU A 150 -8.51 -2.43 -17.64
CA GLU A 150 -8.77 -1.42 -16.61
C GLU A 150 -8.22 -0.03 -17.00
N TRP A 151 -7.06 0.04 -17.69
CA TRP A 151 -6.33 1.28 -17.85
C TRP A 151 -6.08 1.71 -19.30
N LEU A 152 -6.03 0.81 -20.27
CA LEU A 152 -5.78 1.16 -21.67
C LEU A 152 -7.06 1.19 -22.50
N ASP A 153 -7.95 0.22 -22.32
CA ASP A 153 -9.18 0.12 -23.11
C ASP A 153 -10.20 1.25 -22.80
N PRO A 154 -10.35 1.73 -21.54
CA PRO A 154 -11.28 2.82 -21.26
C PRO A 154 -10.86 4.13 -21.94
N THR A 155 -11.85 4.95 -22.27
CA THR A 155 -11.61 6.31 -22.79
C THR A 155 -10.89 7.20 -21.75
N PRO A 156 -10.23 8.28 -22.13
CA PRO A 156 -9.61 9.22 -21.20
C PRO A 156 -10.59 9.75 -20.13
N GLY A 157 -11.86 9.95 -20.48
CA GLY A 157 -12.91 10.39 -19.55
C GLY A 157 -13.21 9.33 -18.49
N GLN A 158 -13.39 8.07 -18.92
CA GLN A 158 -13.65 6.94 -18.01
C GLN A 158 -12.46 6.70 -17.06
N ARG A 159 -11.22 6.80 -17.56
CA ARG A 159 -10.03 6.70 -16.71
C ARG A 159 -9.96 7.80 -15.65
N ARG A 160 -10.28 9.05 -16.03
CA ARG A 160 -10.33 10.16 -15.06
C ARG A 160 -11.38 9.90 -13.98
N GLU A 161 -12.56 9.44 -14.36
CA GLU A 161 -13.62 9.14 -13.37
C GLU A 161 -13.22 7.98 -12.44
N LEU A 162 -12.65 6.88 -12.95
CA LEU A 162 -12.15 5.77 -12.15
C LEU A 162 -11.07 6.24 -11.13
N ARG A 163 -10.16 7.11 -11.56
CA ARG A 163 -9.14 7.69 -10.68
C ARG A 163 -9.76 8.59 -9.62
N TYR A 164 -10.74 9.40 -10.01
CA TYR A 164 -11.47 10.27 -9.10
C TYR A 164 -12.20 9.47 -8.01
N GLU A 165 -12.97 8.46 -8.38
CA GLU A 165 -13.68 7.61 -7.43
C GLU A 165 -12.73 6.94 -6.43
N ARG A 166 -11.59 6.45 -6.90
CA ARG A 166 -10.56 5.84 -6.02
C ARG A 166 -9.94 6.84 -5.06
N LEU A 167 -9.60 8.03 -5.52
CA LEU A 167 -9.04 9.08 -4.67
C LEU A 167 -10.08 9.60 -3.68
N LEU A 168 -11.31 9.82 -4.12
CA LEU A 168 -12.42 10.22 -3.26
C LEU A 168 -12.65 9.20 -2.15
N SER A 169 -12.80 7.93 -2.48
CA SER A 169 -12.98 6.86 -1.49
C SER A 169 -11.84 6.80 -0.45
N ARG A 170 -10.59 7.01 -0.89
CA ARG A 170 -9.44 7.06 0.02
C ARG A 170 -9.50 8.29 0.93
N ALA A 171 -9.76 9.46 0.38
CA ALA A 171 -9.84 10.69 1.15
C ALA A 171 -10.99 10.64 2.17
N GLU A 172 -12.19 10.21 1.75
CA GLU A 172 -13.35 10.10 2.64
C GLU A 172 -13.16 9.07 3.77
N ARG A 173 -12.34 8.06 3.57
CA ARG A 173 -11.96 7.11 4.64
C ARG A 173 -11.21 7.78 5.80
N PHE A 174 -10.37 8.79 5.50
CA PHE A 174 -9.58 9.50 6.49
C PHE A 174 -10.31 10.72 7.06
N TYR A 175 -10.90 11.53 6.18
CA TYR A 175 -11.49 12.83 6.54
C TYR A 175 -13.00 12.76 6.81
N GLY A 176 -13.68 11.65 6.44
CA GLY A 176 -15.11 11.60 6.33
C GLY A 176 -15.60 12.22 5.01
N PRO A 177 -16.92 12.39 4.83
CA PRO A 177 -17.49 12.90 3.58
C PRO A 177 -16.85 14.21 3.15
N LEU A 178 -16.47 14.33 1.88
CA LEU A 178 -15.92 15.55 1.30
C LEU A 178 -17.03 16.49 0.82
N GLU A 179 -16.83 17.79 1.04
CA GLU A 179 -17.70 18.86 0.56
C GLU A 179 -17.50 19.12 -0.95
N PRO A 180 -18.48 19.74 -1.64
CA PRO A 180 -18.38 20.00 -3.09
C PRO A 180 -17.10 20.75 -3.51
N PRO A 181 -16.58 21.78 -2.80
CA PRO A 181 -15.32 22.43 -3.16
C PRO A 181 -14.12 21.49 -3.07
N GLN A 182 -14.08 20.62 -2.05
CA GLN A 182 -13.01 19.63 -1.87
C GLN A 182 -13.03 18.56 -2.96
N LYS A 183 -14.23 18.12 -3.38
CA LYS A 183 -14.42 17.22 -4.53
C LYS A 183 -13.97 17.85 -5.83
N ALA A 184 -14.18 19.16 -6.00
CA ALA A 184 -13.71 19.91 -7.15
C ALA A 184 -12.16 19.93 -7.21
N LEU A 185 -11.46 20.11 -6.09
CA LEU A 185 -10.00 20.03 -6.03
C LEU A 185 -9.46 18.69 -6.49
N LEU A 186 -10.10 17.58 -6.09
CA LEU A 186 -9.69 16.24 -6.59
C LEU A 186 -9.88 16.10 -8.09
N ARG A 187 -10.99 16.61 -8.65
CA ARG A 187 -11.23 16.57 -10.10
C ARG A 187 -10.22 17.43 -10.84
N GLU A 188 -9.91 18.62 -10.33
CA GLU A 188 -8.92 19.53 -10.91
C GLU A 188 -7.52 18.91 -10.89
N PHE A 189 -7.10 18.31 -9.80
CA PHE A 189 -5.84 17.58 -9.71
C PHE A 189 -5.74 16.50 -10.80
N ILE A 190 -6.77 15.67 -10.94
CA ILE A 190 -6.77 14.60 -11.96
C ILE A 190 -6.77 15.17 -13.39
N ALA A 191 -7.46 16.28 -13.61
CA ALA A 191 -7.50 16.92 -14.93
C ALA A 191 -6.15 17.57 -15.32
N ARG A 192 -5.44 18.15 -14.34
CA ARG A 192 -4.14 18.80 -14.54
C ARG A 192 -2.98 17.81 -14.59
N GLN A 193 -3.12 16.62 -14.02
CA GLN A 193 -2.05 15.64 -13.96
C GLN A 193 -1.71 15.12 -15.37
N SER A 194 -0.66 15.68 -15.95
CA SER A 194 -0.18 15.35 -17.28
C SER A 194 0.90 14.27 -17.30
N THR A 195 1.54 14.01 -16.16
CA THR A 195 2.70 13.11 -16.05
C THR A 195 2.33 11.63 -15.98
N TRP A 196 1.09 11.31 -15.60
CA TRP A 196 0.65 9.93 -15.62
C TRP A 196 0.10 9.53 -16.98
N ASP A 197 0.90 8.79 -17.73
CA ASP A 197 0.52 8.15 -18.98
C ASP A 197 0.33 6.64 -18.79
N PRO A 198 -0.87 6.08 -19.02
CA PRO A 198 -1.12 4.65 -18.89
C PRO A 198 -0.31 3.82 -19.90
N GLN A 199 -0.02 4.32 -21.10
CA GLN A 199 0.80 3.60 -22.08
C GLN A 199 2.24 3.45 -21.57
N HIS A 200 2.83 4.55 -21.09
CA HIS A 200 4.18 4.56 -20.54
C HIS A 200 4.27 3.69 -19.27
N THR A 201 3.26 3.79 -18.39
CA THR A 201 3.16 2.93 -17.20
C THR A 201 3.06 1.45 -17.57
N TYR A 202 2.34 1.10 -18.65
CA TYR A 202 2.24 -0.26 -19.13
C TYR A 202 3.56 -0.77 -19.73
N ALA A 203 4.25 0.06 -20.51
CA ALA A 203 5.56 -0.29 -21.05
C ALA A 203 6.57 -0.59 -19.94
N GLU A 204 6.62 0.26 -18.90
CA GLU A 204 7.48 0.03 -17.74
C GLU A 204 7.09 -1.22 -16.95
N ARG A 205 5.79 -1.52 -16.83
CA ARG A 205 5.31 -2.77 -16.23
C ARG A 205 5.86 -4.00 -16.99
N LEU A 206 5.78 -3.98 -18.32
CA LEU A 206 6.31 -5.07 -19.16
C LEU A 206 7.83 -5.20 -19.02
N ARG A 207 8.55 -4.08 -19.02
CA ARG A 207 10.00 -4.05 -18.82
C ARG A 207 10.40 -4.71 -17.49
N ARG A 208 9.73 -4.33 -16.39
CA ARG A 208 10.00 -4.89 -15.05
C ARG A 208 9.74 -6.40 -14.98
N GLN A 209 8.70 -6.87 -15.63
CA GLN A 209 8.37 -8.29 -15.70
C GLN A 209 9.40 -9.07 -16.50
N GLN A 210 9.81 -8.54 -17.66
CA GLN A 210 10.84 -9.15 -18.49
C GLN A 210 12.19 -9.18 -17.78
N ASP A 211 12.57 -8.08 -17.10
CA ASP A 211 13.79 -8.00 -16.30
C ASP A 211 13.81 -9.06 -15.19
N LEU A 212 12.69 -9.24 -14.47
CA LEU A 212 12.57 -10.30 -13.47
C LEU A 212 12.80 -11.69 -14.08
N VAL A 213 12.15 -11.98 -15.21
CA VAL A 213 12.27 -13.28 -15.88
C VAL A 213 13.72 -13.52 -16.28
N GLN A 214 14.40 -12.55 -16.90
CA GLN A 214 15.81 -12.66 -17.30
C GLN A 214 16.72 -12.92 -16.08
N VAL A 215 16.49 -12.22 -14.97
CA VAL A 215 17.26 -12.44 -13.73
C VAL A 215 17.03 -13.85 -13.19
N LEU A 216 15.79 -14.33 -13.15
CA LEU A 216 15.48 -15.67 -12.68
C LEU A 216 16.07 -16.75 -13.58
N GLU A 217 16.06 -16.58 -14.91
CA GLU A 217 16.68 -17.48 -15.87
C GLU A 217 18.20 -17.53 -15.69
N GLN A 218 18.86 -16.39 -15.47
CA GLN A 218 20.29 -16.34 -15.19
C GLN A 218 20.65 -17.05 -13.88
N ILE A 219 19.86 -16.84 -12.82
CA ILE A 219 20.05 -17.55 -11.54
C ILE A 219 19.85 -19.05 -11.73
N ALA A 220 18.89 -19.47 -12.54
CA ALA A 220 18.60 -20.87 -12.80
C ALA A 220 19.73 -21.62 -13.57
N GLN A 221 20.60 -20.89 -14.27
CA GLN A 221 21.77 -21.47 -14.96
C GLN A 221 22.88 -21.89 -14.01
N ASP A 222 23.07 -21.15 -12.90
CA ASP A 222 24.10 -21.46 -11.90
C ASP A 222 23.52 -21.30 -10.47
N ARG A 223 22.63 -22.22 -10.11
CA ARG A 223 21.88 -22.19 -8.85
C ARG A 223 22.76 -22.29 -7.59
N ALA A 224 23.95 -22.88 -7.73
CA ALA A 224 24.87 -23.04 -6.62
C ALA A 224 25.59 -21.72 -6.27
N ASN A 225 25.63 -20.76 -7.18
CA ASN A 225 26.30 -19.49 -7.00
C ASN A 225 25.39 -18.45 -6.31
N ILE A 226 25.22 -18.60 -5.01
CA ILE A 226 24.37 -17.73 -4.20
C ILE A 226 24.85 -16.27 -4.21
N ALA A 227 26.17 -16.03 -4.33
CA ALA A 227 26.71 -14.69 -4.40
C ALA A 227 26.28 -13.96 -5.69
N GLN A 228 26.34 -14.66 -6.82
CA GLN A 228 25.85 -14.15 -8.10
C GLN A 228 24.33 -13.97 -8.10
N ALA A 229 23.57 -14.93 -7.60
CA ALA A 229 22.12 -14.82 -7.46
C ALA A 229 21.72 -13.55 -6.64
N ARG A 230 22.43 -13.30 -5.54
CA ARG A 230 22.23 -12.09 -4.74
C ARG A 230 22.54 -10.81 -5.52
N THR A 231 23.64 -10.78 -6.27
CA THR A 231 24.03 -9.62 -7.09
C THR A 231 22.99 -9.32 -8.15
N LEU A 232 22.53 -10.34 -8.87
CA LEU A 232 21.50 -10.24 -9.91
C LEU A 232 20.17 -9.72 -9.33
N LEU A 233 19.73 -10.30 -8.21
CA LEU A 233 18.49 -9.90 -7.56
C LEU A 233 18.56 -8.47 -7.02
N ARG A 234 19.65 -8.06 -6.39
CA ARG A 234 19.86 -6.65 -5.97
C ARG A 234 19.82 -5.69 -7.15
N GLY A 235 20.48 -6.05 -8.26
CA GLY A 235 20.42 -5.27 -9.50
C GLY A 235 18.97 -5.07 -9.97
N TYR A 236 18.17 -6.15 -9.96
CA TYR A 236 16.75 -6.08 -10.28
C TYR A 236 15.97 -5.16 -9.31
N LEU A 237 16.13 -5.35 -8.00
CA LEU A 237 15.46 -4.51 -6.99
C LEU A 237 15.82 -3.02 -7.13
N ASN A 238 17.06 -2.71 -7.46
CA ASN A 238 17.48 -1.33 -7.73
C ASN A 238 16.76 -0.77 -8.97
N ARG A 239 16.64 -1.56 -10.06
CA ARG A 239 15.91 -1.15 -11.28
C ARG A 239 14.39 -1.11 -11.11
N LEU A 240 13.83 -1.75 -10.07
CA LEU A 240 12.45 -1.54 -9.64
C LEU A 240 12.26 -0.18 -8.96
N ASN A 241 13.22 0.22 -8.14
CA ASN A 241 13.17 1.48 -7.39
C ASN A 241 13.49 2.69 -8.26
N THR A 242 14.45 2.55 -9.16
CA THR A 242 14.87 3.60 -10.10
C THR A 242 14.87 3.01 -11.50
N SER A 243 13.92 3.44 -12.32
CA SER A 243 13.81 2.91 -13.69
C SER A 243 15.03 3.28 -14.52
N PRO A 244 15.60 2.33 -15.30
CA PRO A 244 16.63 2.67 -16.28
C PRO A 244 16.10 3.50 -17.47
N ASP A 245 14.78 3.55 -17.67
CA ASP A 245 14.16 4.50 -18.60
C ASP A 245 14.12 5.88 -17.95
N ALA A 246 15.02 6.77 -18.38
CA ALA A 246 15.14 8.11 -17.82
C ALA A 246 13.86 8.96 -18.01
N THR A 247 13.10 8.73 -19.08
CA THR A 247 11.85 9.43 -19.35
C THR A 247 10.77 9.00 -18.35
N TYR A 248 10.64 7.69 -18.15
CA TYR A 248 9.72 7.16 -17.13
C TYR A 248 10.12 7.59 -15.72
N GLU A 249 11.41 7.53 -15.40
CA GLU A 249 11.92 7.90 -14.08
C GLU A 249 11.67 9.38 -13.75
N SER A 250 11.86 10.27 -14.74
CA SER A 250 11.55 11.70 -14.60
C SER A 250 10.05 11.92 -14.38
N ALA A 251 9.19 11.29 -15.19
CA ALA A 251 7.74 11.38 -15.05
C ALA A 251 7.26 10.80 -13.71
N ALA A 252 7.85 9.70 -13.23
CA ALA A 252 7.51 9.09 -11.96
C ALA A 252 7.86 10.00 -10.76
N ARG A 253 9.00 10.70 -10.80
CA ARG A 253 9.36 11.69 -9.78
C ARG A 253 8.40 12.86 -9.76
N GLN A 254 8.14 13.44 -10.91
CA GLN A 254 7.20 14.54 -11.05
C GLN A 254 5.79 14.13 -10.58
N TRP A 255 5.37 12.91 -10.87
CA TRP A 255 4.09 12.38 -10.38
C TRP A 255 4.02 12.32 -8.84
N VAL A 256 5.10 11.96 -8.17
CA VAL A 256 5.17 12.00 -6.69
C VAL A 256 5.06 13.45 -6.19
N GLU A 257 5.78 14.40 -6.80
CA GLU A 257 5.73 15.82 -6.43
C GLU A 257 4.33 16.41 -6.64
N GLU A 258 3.68 16.13 -7.77
CA GLU A 258 2.28 16.50 -8.03
C GLU A 258 1.33 15.90 -6.98
N GLY A 259 1.57 14.66 -6.57
CA GLY A 259 0.81 13.98 -5.53
C GLY A 259 0.96 14.63 -4.14
N CYS A 260 2.19 15.01 -3.78
CA CYS A 260 2.46 15.75 -2.53
C CYS A 260 1.75 17.12 -2.52
N ALA A 261 1.83 17.85 -3.62
CA ALA A 261 1.18 19.15 -3.76
C ALA A 261 -0.36 19.02 -3.69
N ALA A 262 -0.93 18.02 -4.37
CA ALA A 262 -2.36 17.75 -4.33
C ALA A 262 -2.84 17.34 -2.95
N PHE A 263 -2.07 16.52 -2.22
CA PHE A 263 -2.37 16.18 -0.84
C PHE A 263 -2.39 17.42 0.05
N ALA A 264 -1.37 18.28 -0.04
CA ALA A 264 -1.29 19.52 0.73
C ALA A 264 -2.49 20.44 0.43
N GLN A 265 -2.82 20.65 -0.84
CA GLN A 265 -3.97 21.48 -1.25
C GLN A 265 -5.28 20.91 -0.71
N LEU A 266 -5.51 19.62 -0.84
CA LEU A 266 -6.72 18.97 -0.34
C LEU A 266 -6.80 19.04 1.19
N HIS A 267 -5.70 18.73 1.89
CA HIS A 267 -5.64 18.78 3.35
C HIS A 267 -5.92 20.19 3.89
N ASN A 268 -5.32 21.20 3.27
CA ASN A 268 -5.47 22.60 3.71
C ASN A 268 -6.89 23.15 3.46
N ALA A 269 -7.65 22.53 2.54
CA ALA A 269 -9.06 22.80 2.31
C ALA A 269 -10.01 22.04 3.26
N MET A 270 -9.49 21.18 4.16
CA MET A 270 -10.34 20.47 5.13
C MET A 270 -10.79 21.37 6.25
N THR A 271 -12.02 21.16 6.71
CA THR A 271 -12.55 21.77 7.94
C THR A 271 -11.84 21.22 9.17
N ASP A 272 -11.90 21.95 10.29
CA ASP A 272 -11.33 21.50 11.58
C ASP A 272 -11.90 20.12 12.00
N ALA A 273 -13.19 19.89 11.77
CA ALA A 273 -13.84 18.62 12.07
C ALA A 273 -13.27 17.47 11.22
N GLN A 274 -12.99 17.70 9.93
CA GLN A 274 -12.39 16.75 9.05
C GLN A 274 -10.92 16.47 9.42
N ARG A 275 -10.14 17.51 9.73
CA ARG A 275 -8.76 17.37 10.24
C ARG A 275 -8.73 16.55 11.52
N LEU A 276 -9.63 16.83 12.48
CA LEU A 276 -9.76 16.05 13.71
C LEU A 276 -10.09 14.57 13.39
N LYS A 277 -10.96 14.32 12.43
CA LYS A 277 -11.30 12.97 11.97
C LYS A 277 -10.09 12.26 11.40
N ALA A 278 -9.25 12.93 10.60
CA ALA A 278 -8.01 12.39 10.05
C ALA A 278 -7.03 12.02 11.18
N VAL A 279 -6.84 12.90 12.17
CA VAL A 279 -6.02 12.60 13.38
C VAL A 279 -6.53 11.35 14.09
N GLN A 280 -7.85 11.25 14.32
CA GLN A 280 -8.44 10.07 14.97
C GLN A 280 -8.23 8.78 14.13
N SER A 281 -8.33 8.87 12.80
CA SER A 281 -8.10 7.75 11.90
C SER A 281 -6.67 7.25 11.98
N VAL A 282 -5.69 8.17 11.92
CA VAL A 282 -4.25 7.83 12.03
C VAL A 282 -3.92 7.30 13.44
N LYS A 283 -4.50 7.88 14.49
CA LYS A 283 -4.35 7.38 15.88
C LYS A 283 -4.91 5.97 16.06
N GLY A 284 -5.98 5.63 15.34
CA GLY A 284 -6.51 4.26 15.32
C GLY A 284 -5.49 3.26 14.77
N TYR A 285 -4.85 3.57 13.64
CA TYR A 285 -3.78 2.73 13.06
C TYR A 285 -2.54 2.67 13.96
N GLU A 286 -2.12 3.78 14.54
CA GLU A 286 -1.01 3.80 15.50
C GLU A 286 -1.25 2.85 16.66
N ARG A 287 -2.41 2.92 17.30
CA ARG A 287 -2.80 2.01 18.40
C ARG A 287 -2.79 0.56 17.96
N ASP A 288 -3.33 0.25 16.77
CA ASP A 288 -3.31 -1.11 16.25
C ASP A 288 -1.88 -1.63 16.04
N PHE A 289 -0.96 -0.78 15.59
CA PHE A 289 0.44 -1.16 15.41
C PHE A 289 1.14 -1.43 16.75
N TRP A 290 0.87 -0.63 17.81
CA TRP A 290 1.39 -0.92 19.14
C TRP A 290 0.84 -2.23 19.71
N VAL A 291 -0.46 -2.47 19.60
CA VAL A 291 -1.09 -3.72 20.05
C VAL A 291 -0.51 -4.93 19.29
N LEU A 292 -0.36 -4.84 17.97
CA LEU A 292 0.24 -5.90 17.16
C LEU A 292 1.72 -6.13 17.49
N ALA A 293 2.45 -5.11 17.91
CA ALA A 293 3.83 -5.21 18.38
C ALA A 293 3.94 -5.76 19.82
N GLY A 294 2.81 -6.03 20.49
CA GLY A 294 2.79 -6.52 21.89
C GLY A 294 3.08 -5.43 22.92
N ARG A 295 2.77 -4.17 22.62
CA ARG A 295 3.03 -2.98 23.47
C ARG A 295 1.76 -2.19 23.76
#